data_a70a6333118a6e085686c5aa87b2e55d
#
_entry.id   a70a6333118a6e085686c5aa87b2e55d
#
_cell.length_a   1.000
_cell.length_b   1.000
_cell.length_c   1.000
_cell.angle_alpha   90.00
_cell.angle_beta   90.00
_cell.angle_gamma   90.00
#
_symmetry.space_group_name_H-M   'P 1'
#
loop_
_entity.id
_entity.type
_entity.pdbx_description
1 polymer ?
#
loop_
_entity_poly.entity_id
_entity_poly.type
_entity_poly.pdbx_seq_one_letter_code
_entity_poly.pdbx_strand_id
1 'polypeptide(L)'
;EDEKKLTAYHEGGHALVSFNMPSYDPIHKATIIPRGRALGMVMNLPERDKHGYSIKYLKARMAVCFGGRVAEEIIFGKDDISTGAGGGSGSDINQATQLARAMVTKYGMSEVMGPVEYGENQEEVFLGRSVTQTQSVSEETSQKIDKEIRKLIDEGYNQAKKILTEKIDDLHKIAKALMTYETLTGEEIENII
;
A
#
# COMPACT_ATOMS: atom_id res chain seq x y z
N GLU A 1 3.80 -9.89 -23.63
CA GLU A 1 4.20 -10.93 -22.65
C GLU A 1 4.96 -10.30 -21.47
N ASP A 2 5.84 -9.34 -21.72
CA ASP A 2 6.64 -8.67 -20.67
C ASP A 2 5.78 -7.85 -19.70
N GLU A 3 4.76 -7.13 -20.18
CA GLU A 3 3.80 -6.42 -19.32
C GLU A 3 2.99 -7.37 -18.44
N LYS A 4 2.59 -8.53 -18.98
CA LYS A 4 1.87 -9.54 -18.24
C LYS A 4 2.73 -10.11 -17.11
N LYS A 5 4.01 -10.35 -17.38
CA LYS A 5 4.98 -10.81 -16.40
C LYS A 5 5.21 -9.76 -15.31
N LEU A 6 5.39 -8.50 -15.68
CA LEU A 6 5.53 -7.39 -14.73
C LEU A 6 4.31 -7.29 -13.81
N THR A 7 3.11 -7.34 -14.37
CA THR A 7 1.85 -7.32 -13.60
C THR A 7 1.75 -8.53 -12.67
N ALA A 8 2.13 -9.72 -13.12
CA ALA A 8 2.08 -10.93 -12.30
C ALA A 8 3.00 -10.84 -11.08
N TYR A 9 4.20 -10.31 -11.23
CA TYR A 9 5.10 -10.09 -10.09
C TYR A 9 4.65 -8.95 -9.20
N HIS A 10 4.10 -7.88 -9.75
CA HIS A 10 3.53 -6.77 -8.99
C HIS A 10 2.39 -7.24 -8.08
N GLU A 11 1.38 -7.88 -8.66
CA GLU A 11 0.25 -8.42 -7.89
C GLU A 11 0.66 -9.59 -6.99
N GLY A 12 1.59 -10.42 -7.43
CA GLY A 12 2.20 -11.46 -6.60
C GLY A 12 2.92 -10.91 -5.38
N GLY A 13 3.57 -9.76 -5.52
CA GLY A 13 4.20 -9.03 -4.42
C GLY A 13 3.20 -8.56 -3.38
N HIS A 14 2.11 -7.92 -3.81
CA HIS A 14 1.02 -7.55 -2.90
C HIS A 14 0.42 -8.76 -2.20
N ALA A 15 0.17 -9.83 -2.92
CA ALA A 15 -0.42 -11.06 -2.37
C ALA A 15 0.49 -11.70 -1.33
N LEU A 16 1.78 -11.86 -1.62
CA LEU A 16 2.72 -12.50 -0.71
C LEU A 16 2.94 -11.69 0.58
N VAL A 17 3.08 -10.37 0.47
CA VAL A 17 3.16 -9.50 1.65
C VAL A 17 1.89 -9.58 2.47
N SER A 18 0.73 -9.51 1.83
CA SER A 18 -0.57 -9.63 2.51
C SER A 18 -0.71 -10.96 3.25
N PHE A 19 -0.35 -12.06 2.62
CA PHE A 19 -0.41 -13.39 3.22
C PHE A 19 0.47 -13.51 4.48
N ASN A 20 1.59 -12.80 4.51
CA ASN A 20 2.54 -12.78 5.63
C ASN A 20 2.28 -11.67 6.66
N MET A 21 1.16 -10.96 6.56
CA MET A 21 0.74 -9.93 7.51
C MET A 21 -0.58 -10.35 8.20
N PRO A 22 -0.49 -11.14 9.29
CA PRO A 22 -1.68 -11.73 9.93
C PRO A 22 -2.64 -10.71 10.53
N SER A 23 -2.20 -9.49 10.77
CA SER A 23 -3.04 -8.40 11.26
C SER A 23 -3.83 -7.67 10.18
N TYR A 24 -3.60 -8.00 8.91
CA TYR A 24 -4.35 -7.48 7.76
C TYR A 24 -5.48 -8.44 7.34
N ASP A 25 -6.38 -7.96 6.48
CA ASP A 25 -7.49 -8.78 6.00
C ASP A 25 -7.00 -9.91 5.09
N PRO A 26 -7.64 -11.09 5.14
CA PRO A 26 -7.28 -12.19 4.28
C PRO A 26 -7.49 -11.87 2.79
N ILE A 27 -6.71 -12.52 1.94
CA ILE A 27 -6.83 -12.38 0.49
C ILE A 27 -8.10 -13.09 0.04
N HIS A 28 -8.96 -12.37 -0.67
CA HIS A 28 -10.08 -12.95 -1.38
C HIS A 28 -9.65 -13.49 -2.74
N LYS A 29 -8.97 -12.66 -3.52
CA LYS A 29 -8.40 -13.04 -4.82
C LYS A 29 -7.28 -12.10 -5.27
N ALA A 30 -6.42 -12.62 -6.14
CA ALA A 30 -5.46 -11.86 -6.92
C ALA A 30 -5.69 -12.11 -8.41
N THR A 31 -5.61 -11.08 -9.23
CA THR A 31 -5.83 -11.19 -10.68
C THR A 31 -4.93 -10.26 -11.46
N ILE A 32 -4.51 -10.70 -12.63
CA ILE A 32 -3.79 -9.89 -13.62
C ILE A 32 -4.67 -9.53 -14.82
N ILE A 33 -5.96 -9.81 -14.74
CA ILE A 33 -6.94 -9.39 -15.75
C ILE A 33 -7.22 -7.90 -15.59
N PRO A 34 -6.95 -7.07 -16.61
CA PRO A 34 -7.19 -5.63 -16.54
C PRO A 34 -8.65 -5.29 -16.27
N ARG A 35 -8.88 -4.30 -15.40
CA ARG A 35 -10.20 -3.72 -15.15
C ARG A 35 -10.12 -2.20 -15.11
N GLY A 36 -10.69 -1.56 -16.10
CA GLY A 36 -10.58 -0.11 -16.24
C GLY A 36 -9.13 0.32 -16.43
N ARG A 37 -8.60 1.14 -15.52
CA ARG A 37 -7.21 1.59 -15.55
C ARG A 37 -6.23 0.69 -14.80
N ALA A 38 -6.73 -0.24 -14.01
CA ALA A 38 -5.91 -1.19 -13.26
C ALA A 38 -5.51 -2.35 -14.16
N LEU A 39 -4.22 -2.66 -14.19
CA LEU A 39 -3.66 -3.78 -14.96
C LEU A 39 -3.80 -5.11 -14.22
N GLY A 40 -3.96 -5.05 -12.91
CA GLY A 40 -4.22 -6.17 -12.02
C GLY A 40 -4.78 -5.70 -10.69
N MET A 41 -5.03 -6.62 -9.77
CA MET A 41 -5.58 -6.31 -8.45
C MET A 41 -5.38 -7.46 -7.47
N VAL A 42 -5.09 -7.13 -6.23
CA VAL A 42 -5.28 -8.02 -5.08
C VAL A 42 -6.44 -7.48 -4.24
N MET A 43 -7.44 -8.30 -4.01
CA MET A 43 -8.59 -7.96 -3.20
C MET A 43 -8.50 -8.66 -1.85
N ASN A 44 -8.49 -7.88 -0.79
CA ASN A 44 -8.58 -8.34 0.58
C ASN A 44 -9.98 -8.04 1.12
N LEU A 45 -10.57 -8.98 1.83
CA LEU A 45 -11.88 -8.82 2.45
C LEU A 45 -11.79 -9.12 3.95
N PRO A 46 -12.35 -8.26 4.80
CA PRO A 46 -12.41 -8.53 6.23
C PRO A 46 -13.34 -9.73 6.50
N GLU A 47 -12.96 -10.58 7.45
CA GLU A 47 -13.80 -11.70 7.90
C GLU A 47 -15.04 -11.24 8.66
N ARG A 48 -15.00 -10.04 9.22
CA ARG A 48 -16.07 -9.40 10.01
C ARG A 48 -16.14 -7.93 9.68
N ASP A 49 -17.31 -7.35 9.87
CA ASP A 49 -17.46 -5.90 9.81
C ASP A 49 -16.55 -5.21 10.83
N LYS A 50 -15.71 -4.33 10.34
CA LYS A 50 -14.78 -3.56 11.17
C LYS A 50 -15.27 -2.12 11.30
N HIS A 51 -15.41 -1.66 12.52
CA HIS A 51 -15.79 -0.28 12.83
C HIS A 51 -14.59 0.60 13.20
N GLY A 52 -13.40 0.03 13.30
CA GLY A 52 -12.16 0.73 13.61
C GLY A 52 -10.94 -0.09 13.23
N TYR A 53 -9.81 0.60 13.06
CA TYR A 53 -8.56 -0.01 12.64
C TYR A 53 -7.45 0.30 13.64
N SER A 54 -6.73 -0.73 14.08
CA SER A 54 -5.58 -0.58 14.96
C SER A 54 -4.35 -0.06 14.21
N ILE A 55 -3.38 0.49 14.95
CA ILE A 55 -2.08 0.87 14.39
C ILE A 55 -1.42 -0.33 13.69
N LYS A 56 -1.50 -1.50 14.30
CA LYS A 56 -0.95 -2.74 13.75
C LYS A 56 -1.58 -3.11 12.40
N TYR A 57 -2.89 -2.97 12.28
CA TYR A 57 -3.61 -3.19 11.02
C TYR A 57 -3.17 -2.18 9.94
N LEU A 58 -3.10 -0.90 10.28
CA LEU A 58 -2.71 0.15 9.33
C LEU A 58 -1.25 0.03 8.88
N LYS A 59 -0.35 -0.35 9.76
CA LYS A 59 1.06 -0.66 9.40
C LYS A 59 1.15 -1.86 8.46
N ALA A 60 0.36 -2.91 8.71
CA ALA A 60 0.28 -4.06 7.82
C ALA A 60 -0.24 -3.67 6.42
N ARG A 61 -1.30 -2.89 6.37
CA ARG A 61 -1.84 -2.34 5.11
C ARG A 61 -0.79 -1.54 4.33
N MET A 62 0.01 -0.74 5.04
CA MET A 62 1.08 0.03 4.41
C MET A 62 2.16 -0.86 3.79
N ALA A 63 2.59 -1.91 4.49
CA ALA A 63 3.52 -2.89 3.95
C ALA A 63 2.95 -3.57 2.69
N VAL A 64 1.68 -3.93 2.68
CA VAL A 64 0.99 -4.50 1.51
C VAL A 64 1.00 -3.53 0.33
N CYS A 65 0.78 -2.23 0.56
CA CYS A 65 0.88 -1.21 -0.50
C CYS A 65 2.24 -1.23 -1.22
N PHE A 66 3.32 -1.49 -0.51
CA PHE A 66 4.67 -1.55 -1.10
C PHE A 66 5.01 -2.89 -1.74
N GLY A 67 4.20 -3.92 -1.55
CA GLY A 67 4.48 -5.27 -2.05
C GLY A 67 4.73 -5.33 -3.54
N GLY A 68 3.92 -4.65 -4.34
CA GLY A 68 4.06 -4.59 -5.79
C GLY A 68 5.34 -3.89 -6.24
N ARG A 69 5.60 -2.70 -5.71
CA ARG A 69 6.80 -1.92 -6.02
C ARG A 69 8.09 -2.65 -5.65
N VAL A 70 8.14 -3.23 -4.47
CA VAL A 70 9.32 -3.95 -4.00
C VAL A 70 9.55 -5.22 -4.81
N ALA A 71 8.50 -5.95 -5.18
CA ALA A 71 8.61 -7.10 -6.06
C ALA A 71 9.22 -6.71 -7.42
N GLU A 72 8.77 -5.62 -8.03
CA GLU A 72 9.36 -5.11 -9.26
C GLU A 72 10.85 -4.76 -9.09
N GLU A 73 11.23 -4.10 -8.00
CA GLU A 73 12.64 -3.75 -7.72
C GLU A 73 13.54 -4.98 -7.59
N ILE A 74 13.07 -6.03 -6.93
CA ILE A 74 13.84 -7.26 -6.70
C ILE A 74 13.99 -8.06 -8.01
N ILE A 75 12.94 -8.17 -8.81
CA ILE A 75 12.90 -9.03 -9.99
C ILE A 75 13.46 -8.34 -11.23
N PHE A 76 13.14 -7.08 -11.46
CA PHE A 76 13.50 -6.35 -12.69
C PHE A 76 14.61 -5.31 -12.49
N GLY A 77 14.91 -4.97 -11.24
CA GLY A 77 15.87 -3.91 -10.92
C GLY A 77 15.21 -2.53 -10.79
N LYS A 78 15.95 -1.58 -10.20
CA LYS A 78 15.42 -0.25 -9.87
C LYS A 78 15.13 0.63 -11.08
N ASP A 79 15.79 0.37 -12.20
CA ASP A 79 15.63 1.16 -13.41
C ASP A 79 14.42 0.73 -14.25
N ASP A 80 13.91 -0.49 -14.01
CA ASP A 80 12.79 -1.08 -14.76
C ASP A 80 11.49 -1.13 -13.95
N ILE A 81 11.41 -0.42 -12.84
CA ILE A 81 10.17 -0.28 -12.08
C ILE A 81 9.14 0.55 -12.85
N SER A 82 7.90 0.10 -12.79
CA SER A 82 6.79 0.81 -13.42
C SER A 82 6.24 1.95 -12.55
N THR A 83 5.39 2.79 -13.13
CA THR A 83 4.64 3.80 -12.39
C THR A 83 3.60 3.20 -11.42
N GLY A 84 3.52 1.88 -11.37
CA GLY A 84 2.49 1.14 -10.68
C GLY A 84 1.22 1.02 -11.52
N ALA A 85 0.41 0.03 -11.21
CA ALA A 85 -0.80 -0.23 -11.98
C ALA A 85 -1.73 0.99 -11.99
N GLY A 86 -1.63 1.76 -13.05
CA GLY A 86 -2.58 2.81 -13.35
C GLY A 86 -2.21 4.24 -13.03
N GLY A 87 -1.08 4.56 -12.45
CA GLY A 87 -0.62 5.94 -12.12
C GLY A 87 -1.75 6.91 -11.70
N GLY A 88 -1.54 7.76 -10.75
CA GLY A 88 -2.52 8.75 -10.34
C GLY A 88 -2.96 8.62 -8.87
N SER A 89 -4.12 9.19 -8.52
CA SER A 89 -4.59 9.32 -7.13
C SER A 89 -4.87 7.99 -6.40
N GLY A 90 -4.94 6.88 -7.12
CA GLY A 90 -5.16 5.54 -6.57
C GLY A 90 -3.92 4.65 -6.56
N SER A 91 -2.73 5.16 -6.93
CA SER A 91 -1.50 4.36 -6.97
C SER A 91 -1.08 3.88 -5.57
N ASP A 92 -0.28 2.81 -5.53
CA ASP A 92 0.21 2.23 -4.27
C ASP A 92 0.98 3.25 -3.43
N ILE A 93 1.85 4.04 -4.04
CA ILE A 93 2.63 5.09 -3.37
C ILE A 93 1.70 6.17 -2.80
N ASN A 94 0.70 6.58 -3.56
CA ASN A 94 -0.28 7.56 -3.11
C ASN A 94 -1.08 7.04 -1.92
N GLN A 95 -1.57 5.81 -1.99
CA GLN A 95 -2.31 5.17 -0.90
C GLN A 95 -1.46 5.06 0.37
N ALA A 96 -0.21 4.61 0.26
CA ALA A 96 0.70 4.52 1.40
C ALA A 96 0.99 5.90 2.02
N THR A 97 1.21 6.92 1.20
CA THR A 97 1.49 8.28 1.65
C THR A 97 0.28 8.89 2.37
N GLN A 98 -0.91 8.76 1.81
CA GLN A 98 -2.13 9.25 2.43
C GLN A 98 -2.44 8.53 3.75
N LEU A 99 -2.21 7.22 3.80
CA LEU A 99 -2.38 6.44 5.03
C LEU A 99 -1.41 6.89 6.12
N ALA A 100 -0.13 7.05 5.80
CA ALA A 100 0.87 7.54 6.75
C ALA A 100 0.53 8.95 7.26
N ARG A 101 0.11 9.83 6.38
CA ARG A 101 -0.33 11.19 6.74
C ARG A 101 -1.54 11.17 7.68
N ALA A 102 -2.54 10.36 7.39
CA ALA A 102 -3.72 10.22 8.23
C ALA A 102 -3.36 9.67 9.62
N MET A 103 -2.49 8.68 9.70
CA MET A 103 -2.01 8.12 10.97
C MET A 103 -1.33 9.19 11.84
N VAL A 104 -0.51 10.04 11.25
CA VAL A 104 0.25 11.09 11.95
C VAL A 104 -0.62 12.30 12.29
N THR A 105 -1.42 12.76 11.34
CA THR A 105 -2.11 14.07 11.44
C THR A 105 -3.56 13.98 11.87
N LYS A 106 -4.24 12.85 11.67
CA LYS A 106 -5.66 12.68 11.97
C LYS A 106 -5.95 11.72 13.12
N TYR A 107 -5.24 10.60 13.17
CA TYR A 107 -5.57 9.54 14.12
C TYR A 107 -4.73 9.58 15.40
N GLY A 108 -3.77 10.51 15.50
CA GLY A 108 -2.93 10.64 16.68
C GLY A 108 -2.08 9.39 16.96
N MET A 109 -1.64 8.70 15.91
CA MET A 109 -0.93 7.42 16.00
C MET A 109 0.60 7.55 15.94
N SER A 110 1.14 8.76 16.00
CA SER A 110 2.57 9.02 16.14
C SER A 110 2.90 9.34 17.59
N GLU A 111 3.87 8.67 18.17
CA GLU A 111 4.34 8.98 19.54
C GLU A 111 4.96 10.37 19.62
N VAL A 112 5.69 10.79 18.60
CA VAL A 112 6.34 12.11 18.54
C VAL A 112 5.31 13.23 18.44
N MET A 113 4.31 13.09 17.57
CA MET A 113 3.28 14.11 17.37
C MET A 113 2.15 14.04 18.40
N GLY A 114 1.99 12.89 19.05
CA GLY A 114 0.97 12.66 20.06
C GLY A 114 -0.46 12.55 19.51
N PRO A 115 -1.44 12.42 20.43
CA PRO A 115 -2.85 12.28 20.09
C PRO A 115 -3.49 13.65 19.77
N VAL A 116 -3.00 14.31 18.74
CA VAL A 116 -3.43 15.64 18.29
C VAL A 116 -3.79 15.56 16.82
N GLU A 117 -4.87 16.20 16.43
CA GLU A 117 -5.24 16.38 15.03
C GLU A 117 -4.59 17.64 14.47
N TYR A 118 -3.75 17.47 13.45
CA TYR A 118 -3.10 18.55 12.70
C TYR A 118 -3.76 18.68 11.32
N GLY A 119 -5.08 18.83 11.27
CA GLY A 119 -5.82 18.88 10.01
C GLY A 119 -5.55 20.20 9.26
N GLU A 120 -5.41 20.12 7.94
CA GLU A 120 -5.68 21.26 7.08
C GLU A 120 -7.18 21.57 7.21
N ASN A 121 -7.52 22.82 7.52
CA ASN A 121 -8.90 23.26 7.42
C ASN A 121 -9.37 22.98 6.00
N GLN A 122 -10.34 22.07 5.84
CA GLN A 122 -10.98 21.88 4.55
C GLN A 122 -11.50 23.22 4.08
N GLU A 123 -11.14 23.62 2.86
CA GLU A 123 -11.74 24.77 2.24
C GLU A 123 -13.26 24.54 2.21
N GLU A 124 -14.00 25.20 3.05
CA GLU A 124 -15.39 25.46 2.78
C GLU A 124 -15.41 26.35 1.55
N VAL A 125 -15.71 25.78 0.40
CA VAL A 125 -16.01 26.54 -0.82
C VAL A 125 -17.34 27.25 -0.59
N PHE A 126 -17.26 28.38 0.08
CA PHE A 126 -18.38 29.28 0.23
C PHE A 126 -18.34 30.33 -0.89
N LEU A 127 -19.27 30.20 -1.83
CA LEU A 127 -19.56 31.20 -2.88
C LEU A 127 -18.39 31.54 -3.83
N GLY A 128 -17.63 30.55 -4.32
CA GLY A 128 -16.73 30.76 -5.47
C GLY A 128 -15.50 31.66 -5.19
N ARG A 129 -15.18 31.98 -3.94
CA ARG A 129 -13.93 32.62 -3.52
C ARG A 129 -13.04 31.61 -2.83
N SER A 130 -11.88 31.36 -3.40
CA SER A 130 -10.78 30.68 -2.70
C SER A 130 -10.28 31.60 -1.59
N VAL A 131 -10.54 31.22 -0.34
CA VAL A 131 -9.92 31.86 0.81
C VAL A 131 -8.52 31.25 0.93
N THR A 132 -7.48 32.08 0.88
CA THR A 132 -6.08 31.70 1.08
C THR A 132 -5.96 30.98 2.43
N GLN A 133 -5.61 29.67 2.41
CA GLN A 133 -5.40 28.90 3.63
C GLN A 133 -4.23 29.48 4.41
N THR A 134 -4.49 29.89 5.63
CA THR A 134 -3.44 30.14 6.60
C THR A 134 -2.96 28.77 7.10
N GLN A 135 -1.68 28.45 6.93
CA GLN A 135 -1.09 27.24 7.53
C GLN A 135 -1.38 27.27 9.04
N SER A 136 -2.17 26.30 9.51
CA SER A 136 -2.57 26.20 10.91
C SER A 136 -1.47 25.62 11.81
N VAL A 137 -0.33 25.22 11.23
CA VAL A 137 0.80 24.58 11.91
C VAL A 137 2.10 25.33 11.64
N SER A 138 2.97 25.41 12.66
CA SER A 138 4.29 26.00 12.50
C SER A 138 5.16 25.19 11.55
N GLU A 139 6.19 25.82 10.98
CA GLU A 139 7.15 25.13 10.11
C GLU A 139 7.89 24.01 10.85
N GLU A 140 8.25 24.21 12.10
CA GLU A 140 8.87 23.19 12.95
C GLU A 140 7.95 21.96 13.11
N THR A 141 6.67 22.17 13.36
CA THR A 141 5.67 21.10 13.47
C THR A 141 5.50 20.38 12.13
N SER A 142 5.45 21.11 11.01
CA SER A 142 5.39 20.53 9.67
C SER A 142 6.58 19.63 9.37
N GLN A 143 7.79 20.02 9.77
CA GLN A 143 9.00 19.20 9.61
C GLN A 143 8.94 17.92 10.45
N LYS A 144 8.41 17.97 11.66
CA LYS A 144 8.21 16.78 12.51
C LYS A 144 7.17 15.84 11.91
N ILE A 145 6.09 16.37 11.36
CA ILE A 145 5.06 15.59 10.65
C ILE A 145 5.69 14.87 9.47
N ASP A 146 6.46 15.56 8.63
CA ASP A 146 7.12 14.98 7.47
C ASP A 146 8.08 13.84 7.86
N LYS A 147 8.83 13.99 8.93
CA LYS A 147 9.72 12.95 9.45
C LYS A 147 8.95 11.72 9.92
N GLU A 148 7.84 11.90 10.61
CA GLU A 148 7.02 10.80 11.11
C GLU A 148 6.29 10.07 9.97
N ILE A 149 5.83 10.78 8.95
CA ILE A 149 5.29 10.19 7.73
C ILE A 149 6.36 9.35 7.03
N ARG A 150 7.55 9.89 6.84
CA ARG A 150 8.67 9.18 6.21
C ARG A 150 9.07 7.93 6.98
N LYS A 151 9.09 8.00 8.30
CA LYS A 151 9.38 6.86 9.16
C LYS A 151 8.38 5.71 8.95
N LEU A 152 7.08 6.00 8.92
CA LEU A 152 6.04 5.00 8.66
C LEU A 152 6.17 4.37 7.27
N ILE A 153 6.46 5.18 6.26
CA ILE A 153 6.69 4.72 4.89
C ILE A 153 7.90 3.80 4.83
N ASP A 154 9.03 4.19 5.42
CA ASP A 154 10.25 3.39 5.44
C ASP A 154 10.04 2.06 6.19
N GLU A 155 9.31 2.05 7.30
CA GLU A 155 8.95 0.84 8.02
C GLU A 155 8.12 -0.12 7.13
N GLY A 156 7.10 0.40 6.45
CA GLY A 156 6.26 -0.39 5.55
C GLY A 156 7.04 -0.96 4.36
N TYR A 157 7.86 -0.13 3.72
CA TYR A 157 8.72 -0.54 2.63
C TYR A 157 9.72 -1.63 3.05
N ASN A 158 10.39 -1.44 4.18
CA ASN A 158 11.37 -2.40 4.70
C ASN A 158 10.71 -3.72 5.12
N GLN A 159 9.50 -3.69 5.66
CA GLN A 159 8.75 -4.90 5.99
C GLN A 159 8.39 -5.70 4.74
N ALA A 160 7.92 -5.03 3.69
CA ALA A 160 7.65 -5.67 2.40
C ALA A 160 8.91 -6.27 1.80
N LYS A 161 10.02 -5.53 1.82
CA LYS A 161 11.31 -5.99 1.31
C LYS A 161 11.83 -7.23 2.05
N LYS A 162 11.71 -7.24 3.36
CA LYS A 162 12.11 -8.39 4.18
C LYS A 162 11.31 -9.65 3.78
N ILE A 163 10.00 -9.55 3.73
CA ILE A 163 9.11 -10.67 3.37
C ILE A 163 9.45 -11.19 1.98
N LEU A 164 9.53 -10.31 0.98
CA LEU A 164 9.76 -10.69 -0.40
C LEU A 164 11.16 -11.24 -0.64
N THR A 165 12.16 -10.77 0.09
CA THR A 165 13.53 -11.29 0.02
C THR A 165 13.64 -12.67 0.65
N GLU A 166 13.08 -12.85 1.84
CA GLU A 166 13.11 -14.14 2.55
C GLU A 166 12.28 -15.22 1.86
N LYS A 167 11.21 -14.83 1.18
CA LYS A 167 10.25 -15.74 0.53
C LYS A 167 10.21 -15.56 -1.00
N ILE A 168 11.35 -15.31 -1.59
CA ILE A 168 11.46 -15.06 -3.03
C ILE A 168 10.95 -16.24 -3.88
N ASP A 169 11.14 -17.46 -3.43
CA ASP A 169 10.66 -18.65 -4.13
C ASP A 169 9.12 -18.70 -4.17
N ASP A 170 8.46 -18.28 -3.10
CA ASP A 170 7.01 -18.18 -3.03
C ASP A 170 6.49 -17.08 -3.97
N LEU A 171 7.21 -15.97 -4.08
CA LEU A 171 6.89 -14.92 -5.06
C LEU A 171 6.93 -15.47 -6.49
N HIS A 172 7.96 -16.23 -6.84
CA HIS A 172 8.05 -16.87 -8.17
C HIS A 172 6.90 -17.85 -8.42
N LYS A 173 6.50 -18.64 -7.43
CA LYS A 173 5.38 -19.56 -7.54
C LYS A 173 4.06 -18.84 -7.80
N ILE A 174 3.76 -17.78 -7.04
CA ILE A 174 2.55 -16.97 -7.21
C ILE A 174 2.53 -16.29 -8.58
N ALA A 175 3.63 -15.64 -8.98
CA ALA A 175 3.72 -14.97 -10.27
C ALA A 175 3.54 -15.94 -11.44
N LYS A 176 4.16 -17.14 -11.39
CA LYS A 176 3.99 -18.18 -12.39
C LYS A 176 2.54 -18.67 -12.48
N ALA A 177 1.89 -18.86 -11.34
CA ALA A 177 0.49 -19.25 -11.29
C ALA A 177 -0.43 -18.16 -11.86
N LEU A 178 -0.18 -16.89 -11.54
CA LEU A 178 -0.92 -15.76 -12.13
C LEU A 178 -0.71 -15.66 -13.65
N MET A 179 0.50 -15.93 -14.14
CA MET A 179 0.76 -16.00 -15.58
C MET A 179 -0.06 -17.09 -16.29
N THR A 180 -0.28 -18.20 -15.62
CA THR A 180 -0.98 -19.37 -16.16
C THR A 180 -2.49 -19.27 -16.03
N TYR A 181 -2.99 -18.93 -14.84
CA TYR A 181 -4.43 -18.97 -14.52
C TYR A 181 -5.08 -17.58 -14.51
N GLU A 182 -4.31 -16.53 -14.54
CA GLU A 182 -4.70 -15.11 -14.55
C GLU A 182 -5.45 -14.63 -13.30
N THR A 183 -6.13 -15.50 -12.58
CA THR A 183 -6.81 -15.21 -11.31
C THR A 183 -6.61 -16.37 -10.34
N LEU A 184 -6.30 -16.06 -9.10
CA LEU A 184 -6.14 -16.99 -7.99
C LEU A 184 -6.99 -16.55 -6.81
N THR A 185 -7.68 -17.47 -6.16
CA THR A 185 -8.32 -17.24 -4.86
C THR A 185 -7.27 -17.23 -3.74
N GLY A 186 -7.63 -16.70 -2.56
CA GLY A 186 -6.76 -16.76 -1.39
C GLY A 186 -6.38 -18.20 -1.00
N GLU A 187 -7.31 -19.16 -1.09
CA GLU A 187 -7.07 -20.56 -0.83
C GLU A 187 -6.10 -21.18 -1.85
N GLU A 188 -6.24 -20.85 -3.13
CA GLU A 188 -5.32 -21.31 -4.18
C GLU A 188 -3.90 -20.77 -3.96
N ILE A 189 -3.76 -19.53 -3.51
CA ILE A 189 -2.46 -18.94 -3.17
C ILE A 189 -1.85 -19.67 -1.97
N GLU A 190 -2.63 -19.94 -0.92
CA GLU A 190 -2.18 -20.69 0.26
C GLU A 190 -1.68 -22.08 -0.11
N ASN A 191 -2.33 -22.76 -1.04
CA ASN A 191 -1.93 -24.09 -1.49
C ASN A 191 -0.68 -24.13 -2.38
N ILE A 192 -0.30 -22.99 -2.96
CA ILE A 192 0.87 -22.87 -3.85
C ILE A 192 2.17 -22.66 -3.06
N ILE A 193 2.10 -21.93 -1.94
CA ILE A 193 3.26 -21.49 -1.16
C ILE A 193 3.61 -22.39 0.01
#